data_6fd91d84de3171d6be4dd4aa8e368f42
#
_entry.id   6fd91d84de3171d6be4dd4aa8e368f42
#
_cell.length_a   1.000
_cell.length_b   1.000
_cell.length_c   1.000
_cell.angle_alpha   90.00
_cell.angle_beta   90.00
_cell.angle_gamma   90.00
#
_symmetry.space_group_name_H-M   'P 1'
#
loop_
_entity.id
_entity.type
_entity.pdbx_description
1 polymer ?
#
loop_
_entity_poly.entity_id
_entity_poly.type
_entity_poly.pdbx_seq_one_letter_code
_entity_poly.pdbx_strand_id
1 'polypeptide(L)'
;MKLFTLLFLISTTIHAQEIVDQTINTQVEASNVSIEIQNKIDELDIESKKIYFDYKDTLNEFNSLKNYDDQLSKIIDAQIIEISSINEQLDSLDSINIDILPLLKRMVDSLSKFITLDIPFLIEERKLRLQDLDALIVRADVTTAEKFRKIFEAYQLEANFGKTIESYQGFLTIKESEKAVDYFRLGRLGLYYRTPNGKETGYWNSNSQQWVHEGSSLDDEIKAALDIANRQSPPNFIKLPVKPLVN
;
A
#
# COMPACT_ATOMS: atom_id res chain seq x y z
N MET A 1 120.87 -1.70 -56.15
CA MET A 1 120.25 -2.15 -54.87
C MET A 1 119.18 -1.20 -54.30
N LYS A 2 119.19 0.12 -54.48
CA LYS A 2 118.19 1.07 -53.94
C LYS A 2 116.83 1.07 -54.62
N LEU A 3 116.75 0.70 -55.90
CA LEU A 3 115.43 0.66 -56.66
C LEU A 3 114.58 -0.57 -56.27
N PHE A 4 115.16 -1.68 -55.87
CA PHE A 4 114.43 -2.90 -55.51
C PHE A 4 113.79 -2.79 -54.07
N THR A 5 114.44 -2.06 -53.19
CA THR A 5 113.92 -1.84 -51.82
C THR A 5 112.75 -0.84 -51.82
N LEU A 6 112.68 0.13 -52.75
CA LEU A 6 111.60 1.04 -52.90
C LEU A 6 110.32 0.39 -53.45
N LEU A 7 110.45 -0.59 -54.40
CA LEU A 7 109.38 -1.37 -54.96
C LEU A 7 108.75 -2.33 -53.93
N PHE A 8 109.46 -2.89 -53.02
CA PHE A 8 109.01 -3.77 -51.99
C PHE A 8 108.20 -3.00 -50.87
N LEU A 9 108.61 -1.79 -50.58
CA LEU A 9 107.90 -0.92 -49.61
C LEU A 9 106.54 -0.43 -50.16
N ILE A 10 106.40 -0.17 -51.47
CA ILE A 10 105.19 0.21 -52.09
C ILE A 10 104.16 -0.95 -52.18
N SER A 11 104.67 -2.20 -52.42
CA SER A 11 103.80 -3.36 -52.46
C SER A 11 103.17 -3.72 -51.07
N THR A 12 103.91 -3.51 -50.00
CA THR A 12 103.39 -3.79 -48.63
C THR A 12 102.36 -2.76 -48.17
N THR A 13 102.44 -1.51 -48.59
CA THR A 13 101.48 -0.48 -48.25
C THR A 13 100.13 -0.70 -48.96
N ILE A 14 100.15 -1.18 -50.21
CA ILE A 14 98.89 -1.49 -50.98
C ILE A 14 98.15 -2.67 -50.34
N HIS A 15 98.82 -3.74 -49.89
CA HIS A 15 98.19 -4.88 -49.23
C HIS A 15 97.67 -4.53 -47.83
N ALA A 16 98.33 -3.64 -47.09
CA ALA A 16 97.86 -3.16 -45.81
C ALA A 16 96.58 -2.34 -45.93
N GLN A 17 96.49 -1.53 -46.98
CA GLN A 17 95.34 -0.73 -47.27
C GLN A 17 94.10 -1.58 -47.60
N GLU A 18 94.29 -2.63 -48.41
CA GLU A 18 93.18 -3.51 -48.81
C GLU A 18 92.70 -4.36 -47.61
N ILE A 19 93.55 -4.80 -46.69
CA ILE A 19 93.16 -5.47 -45.46
C ILE A 19 92.43 -4.54 -44.48
N VAL A 20 92.86 -3.28 -44.37
CA VAL A 20 92.14 -2.26 -43.56
C VAL A 20 90.76 -1.92 -44.09
N ASP A 21 90.64 -1.74 -45.42
CA ASP A 21 89.36 -1.48 -46.05
C ASP A 21 88.35 -2.66 -45.91
N GLN A 22 88.85 -3.94 -46.06
CA GLN A 22 88.01 -5.11 -45.78
C GLN A 22 87.60 -5.21 -44.33
N THR A 23 88.47 -4.87 -43.38
CA THR A 23 88.18 -4.91 -41.94
C THR A 23 87.16 -3.83 -41.59
N ILE A 24 87.27 -2.63 -42.15
CA ILE A 24 86.32 -1.54 -41.97
C ILE A 24 84.97 -1.91 -42.55
N ASN A 25 84.95 -2.49 -43.79
CA ASN A 25 83.64 -2.90 -44.40
C ASN A 25 82.97 -4.02 -43.58
N THR A 26 83.75 -5.02 -43.11
CA THR A 26 83.17 -6.10 -42.24
C THR A 26 82.64 -5.50 -40.90
N GLN A 27 83.31 -4.53 -40.33
CA GLN A 27 82.87 -3.87 -39.12
C GLN A 27 81.62 -2.99 -39.32
N VAL A 28 81.52 -2.31 -40.47
CA VAL A 28 80.37 -1.59 -40.84
C VAL A 28 79.18 -2.51 -41.10
N GLU A 29 79.35 -3.63 -41.79
CA GLU A 29 78.33 -4.65 -41.97
C GLU A 29 77.86 -5.23 -40.63
N ALA A 30 78.75 -5.60 -39.75
CA ALA A 30 78.48 -6.09 -38.41
C ALA A 30 77.72 -5.05 -37.56
N SER A 31 78.12 -3.80 -37.68
CA SER A 31 77.37 -2.68 -37.01
C SER A 31 75.97 -2.51 -37.59
N ASN A 32 75.81 -2.54 -38.90
CA ASN A 32 74.50 -2.45 -39.53
C ASN A 32 73.59 -3.62 -39.15
N VAL A 33 74.07 -4.82 -39.15
CA VAL A 33 73.32 -6.01 -38.68
C VAL A 33 72.98 -5.88 -37.19
N SER A 34 73.88 -5.34 -36.35
CA SER A 34 73.59 -5.10 -34.92
C SER A 34 72.47 -4.05 -34.72
N ILE A 35 72.47 -2.99 -35.53
CA ILE A 35 71.45 -1.97 -35.55
C ILE A 35 70.07 -2.58 -35.95
N GLU A 36 70.07 -3.41 -36.99
CA GLU A 36 68.84 -4.09 -37.47
C GLU A 36 68.29 -5.03 -36.41
N ILE A 37 69.20 -5.83 -35.77
CA ILE A 37 68.77 -6.70 -34.65
C ILE A 37 68.21 -5.87 -33.46
N GLN A 38 68.87 -4.76 -33.12
CA GLN A 38 68.38 -3.90 -32.05
C GLN A 38 67.01 -3.33 -32.35
N ASN A 39 66.79 -2.84 -33.58
CA ASN A 39 65.51 -2.36 -34.03
C ASN A 39 64.41 -3.44 -33.94
N LYS A 40 64.79 -4.69 -34.28
CA LYS A 40 63.88 -5.83 -34.16
C LYS A 40 63.55 -6.18 -32.71
N ILE A 41 64.53 -6.09 -31.79
CA ILE A 41 64.33 -6.27 -30.37
C ILE A 41 63.41 -5.19 -29.81
N ASP A 42 63.61 -3.93 -30.18
CA ASP A 42 62.80 -2.82 -29.75
C ASP A 42 61.35 -2.94 -30.26
N GLU A 43 61.15 -3.37 -31.52
CA GLU A 43 59.84 -3.68 -32.09
C GLU A 43 59.13 -4.80 -31.33
N LEU A 44 59.82 -5.91 -31.03
CA LEU A 44 59.28 -7.04 -30.26
C LEU A 44 58.97 -6.65 -28.80
N ASP A 45 59.77 -5.78 -28.19
CA ASP A 45 59.49 -5.26 -26.83
C ASP A 45 58.20 -4.42 -26.80
N ILE A 46 58.00 -3.56 -27.81
CA ILE A 46 56.78 -2.75 -27.96
C ILE A 46 55.56 -3.67 -28.18
N GLU A 47 55.69 -4.67 -29.07
CA GLU A 47 54.60 -5.63 -29.33
C GLU A 47 54.29 -6.48 -28.09
N SER A 48 55.29 -6.95 -27.37
CA SER A 48 55.12 -7.68 -26.13
C SER A 48 54.44 -6.87 -25.05
N LYS A 49 54.81 -5.59 -24.87
CA LYS A 49 54.12 -4.67 -23.96
C LYS A 49 52.70 -4.45 -24.34
N LYS A 50 52.41 -4.26 -25.62
CA LYS A 50 51.02 -4.08 -26.13
C LYS A 50 50.18 -5.31 -25.82
N ILE A 51 50.67 -6.52 -26.15
CA ILE A 51 49.95 -7.78 -25.87
C ILE A 51 49.70 -7.94 -24.36
N TYR A 52 50.68 -7.58 -23.53
CA TYR A 52 50.53 -7.63 -22.07
C TYR A 52 49.41 -6.70 -21.55
N PHE A 53 49.35 -5.47 -22.07
CA PHE A 53 48.29 -4.55 -21.70
C PHE A 53 46.90 -5.01 -22.21
N ASP A 54 46.81 -5.45 -23.46
CA ASP A 54 45.58 -5.99 -24.05
C ASP A 54 45.08 -7.22 -23.25
N TYR A 55 46.00 -8.11 -22.85
CA TYR A 55 45.67 -9.25 -21.99
C TYR A 55 45.14 -8.80 -20.62
N LYS A 56 45.78 -7.83 -20.00
CA LYS A 56 45.39 -7.30 -18.69
C LYS A 56 44.00 -6.63 -18.74
N ASP A 57 43.74 -5.86 -19.78
CA ASP A 57 42.47 -5.20 -19.97
C ASP A 57 41.34 -6.21 -20.21
N THR A 58 41.58 -7.21 -21.08
CA THR A 58 40.65 -8.31 -21.32
C THR A 58 40.37 -9.12 -20.06
N LEU A 59 41.40 -9.38 -19.24
CA LEU A 59 41.22 -10.06 -17.95
C LEU A 59 40.38 -9.27 -16.97
N ASN A 60 40.58 -7.95 -16.91
CA ASN A 60 39.77 -7.06 -16.06
C ASN A 60 38.30 -7.03 -16.53
N GLU A 61 38.10 -6.95 -17.83
CA GLU A 61 36.74 -7.00 -18.42
C GLU A 61 36.06 -8.35 -18.12
N PHE A 62 36.76 -9.44 -18.31
CA PHE A 62 36.26 -10.79 -17.97
C PHE A 62 35.85 -10.91 -16.50
N ASN A 63 36.68 -10.43 -15.57
CA ASN A 63 36.38 -10.47 -14.15
C ASN A 63 35.16 -9.57 -13.81
N SER A 64 35.05 -8.41 -14.43
CA SER A 64 33.89 -7.51 -14.25
C SER A 64 32.61 -8.15 -14.77
N LEU A 65 32.64 -8.77 -15.93
CA LEU A 65 31.52 -9.45 -16.55
C LEU A 65 31.08 -10.67 -15.71
N LYS A 66 32.03 -11.42 -15.19
CA LYS A 66 31.76 -12.54 -14.29
C LYS A 66 31.07 -12.08 -12.99
N ASN A 67 31.57 -11.01 -12.38
CA ASN A 67 30.96 -10.46 -11.18
C ASN A 67 29.53 -9.94 -11.46
N TYR A 68 29.31 -9.33 -12.63
CA TYR A 68 27.99 -8.90 -13.06
C TYR A 68 27.02 -10.08 -13.24
N ASP A 69 27.47 -11.15 -13.89
CA ASP A 69 26.68 -12.37 -14.07
C ASP A 69 26.30 -13.02 -12.73
N ASP A 70 27.26 -13.12 -11.80
CA ASP A 70 27.01 -13.61 -10.45
C ASP A 70 25.99 -12.76 -9.67
N GLN A 71 26.02 -11.42 -9.87
CA GLN A 71 25.03 -10.53 -9.26
C GLN A 71 23.65 -10.68 -9.91
N LEU A 72 23.61 -10.77 -11.24
CA LEU A 72 22.36 -10.95 -11.99
C LEU A 72 21.67 -12.26 -11.61
N SER A 73 22.44 -13.33 -11.47
CA SER A 73 21.91 -14.62 -11.01
C SER A 73 21.24 -14.51 -9.63
N LYS A 74 21.89 -13.83 -8.67
CA LYS A 74 21.31 -13.60 -7.34
C LYS A 74 20.04 -12.77 -7.37
N ILE A 75 19.96 -11.77 -8.27
CA ILE A 75 18.74 -10.96 -8.45
C ILE A 75 17.61 -11.82 -9.01
N ILE A 76 17.90 -12.67 -10.00
CA ILE A 76 16.91 -13.59 -10.58
C ILE A 76 16.39 -14.55 -9.52
N ASP A 77 17.26 -15.16 -8.72
CA ASP A 77 16.87 -16.06 -7.64
C ASP A 77 15.97 -15.35 -6.61
N ALA A 78 16.32 -14.13 -6.23
CA ALA A 78 15.51 -13.33 -5.32
C ALA A 78 14.13 -13.00 -5.91
N GLN A 79 14.05 -12.66 -7.22
CA GLN A 79 12.79 -12.40 -7.90
C GLN A 79 11.90 -13.66 -7.99
N ILE A 80 12.48 -14.83 -8.21
CA ILE A 80 11.74 -16.10 -8.22
C ILE A 80 11.10 -16.37 -6.85
N ILE A 81 11.85 -16.14 -5.76
CA ILE A 81 11.34 -16.29 -4.39
C ILE A 81 10.21 -15.28 -4.13
N GLU A 82 10.37 -14.03 -4.55
CA GLU A 82 9.35 -12.99 -4.40
C GLU A 82 8.07 -13.32 -5.16
N ILE A 83 8.18 -13.80 -6.42
CA ILE A 83 7.02 -14.25 -7.22
C ILE A 83 6.30 -15.40 -6.52
N SER A 84 7.02 -16.38 -5.95
CA SER A 84 6.40 -17.47 -5.19
C SER A 84 5.65 -16.95 -3.97
N SER A 85 6.25 -16.04 -3.21
CA SER A 85 5.62 -15.42 -2.05
C SER A 85 4.36 -14.61 -2.43
N ILE A 86 4.40 -13.85 -3.53
CA ILE A 86 3.24 -13.11 -4.03
C ILE A 86 2.11 -14.07 -4.43
N ASN A 87 2.42 -15.18 -5.10
CA ASN A 87 1.41 -16.17 -5.47
C ASN A 87 0.75 -16.80 -4.23
N GLU A 88 1.52 -17.16 -3.20
CA GLU A 88 0.97 -17.65 -1.94
C GLU A 88 0.06 -16.61 -1.25
N GLN A 89 0.43 -15.33 -1.30
CA GLN A 89 -0.40 -14.24 -0.78
C GLN A 89 -1.69 -14.07 -1.59
N LEU A 90 -1.65 -14.19 -2.91
CA LEU A 90 -2.84 -14.14 -3.78
C LEU A 90 -3.80 -15.30 -3.48
N ASP A 91 -3.31 -16.53 -3.36
CA ASP A 91 -4.12 -17.68 -3.00
C ASP A 91 -4.78 -17.51 -1.61
N SER A 92 -4.04 -16.95 -0.66
CA SER A 92 -4.55 -16.62 0.67
C SER A 92 -5.64 -15.54 0.61
N LEU A 93 -5.46 -14.48 -0.21
CA LEU A 93 -6.47 -13.43 -0.38
C LEU A 93 -7.75 -13.95 -1.04
N ASP A 94 -7.64 -14.84 -2.00
CA ASP A 94 -8.81 -15.44 -2.65
C ASP A 94 -9.62 -16.30 -1.68
N SER A 95 -8.97 -17.10 -0.84
CA SER A 95 -9.65 -17.88 0.19
C SER A 95 -10.35 -16.98 1.23
N ILE A 96 -9.69 -15.91 1.66
CA ILE A 96 -10.26 -14.92 2.59
C ILE A 96 -11.49 -14.23 1.97
N ASN A 97 -11.44 -13.84 0.70
CA ASN A 97 -12.57 -13.21 0.01
C ASN A 97 -13.79 -14.13 -0.09
N ILE A 98 -13.59 -15.42 -0.32
CA ILE A 98 -14.66 -16.41 -0.37
C ILE A 98 -15.40 -16.52 0.98
N ASP A 99 -14.68 -16.44 2.09
CA ASP A 99 -15.25 -16.58 3.43
C ASP A 99 -15.84 -15.27 3.98
N ILE A 100 -15.23 -14.14 3.64
CA ILE A 100 -15.65 -12.82 4.16
C ILE A 100 -16.97 -12.36 3.55
N LEU A 101 -17.24 -12.54 2.27
CA LEU A 101 -18.49 -12.06 1.65
C LEU A 101 -19.75 -12.65 2.31
N PRO A 102 -19.84 -13.97 2.59
CA PRO A 102 -20.95 -14.52 3.36
C PRO A 102 -21.03 -13.98 4.79
N LEU A 103 -19.89 -13.68 5.42
CA LEU A 103 -19.87 -13.06 6.74
C LEU A 103 -20.48 -11.66 6.70
N LEU A 104 -20.07 -10.82 5.73
CA LEU A 104 -20.61 -9.46 5.56
C LEU A 104 -22.12 -9.50 5.34
N LYS A 105 -22.61 -10.42 4.53
CA LYS A 105 -24.06 -10.60 4.33
C LYS A 105 -24.77 -10.98 5.63
N ARG A 106 -24.25 -11.94 6.39
CA ARG A 106 -24.81 -12.30 7.71
C ARG A 106 -24.81 -11.12 8.69
N MET A 107 -23.78 -10.28 8.66
CA MET A 107 -23.73 -9.06 9.48
C MET A 107 -24.88 -8.11 9.12
N VAL A 108 -25.08 -7.78 7.84
CA VAL A 108 -26.18 -6.90 7.42
C VAL A 108 -27.54 -7.52 7.76
N ASP A 109 -27.75 -8.81 7.53
CA ASP A 109 -28.98 -9.51 7.89
C ASP A 109 -29.23 -9.48 9.42
N SER A 110 -28.18 -9.62 10.23
CA SER A 110 -28.29 -9.55 11.70
C SER A 110 -28.64 -8.13 12.15
N LEU A 111 -28.04 -7.10 11.53
CA LEU A 111 -28.34 -5.72 11.79
C LEU A 111 -29.78 -5.36 11.41
N SER A 112 -30.26 -5.89 10.30
CA SER A 112 -31.67 -5.75 9.85
C SER A 112 -32.65 -6.33 10.87
N LYS A 113 -32.39 -7.56 11.34
CA LYS A 113 -33.20 -8.19 12.39
C LYS A 113 -33.19 -7.38 13.68
N PHE A 114 -32.02 -6.90 14.08
CA PHE A 114 -31.86 -6.06 15.26
C PHE A 114 -32.69 -4.80 15.17
N ILE A 115 -32.63 -4.06 14.07
CA ILE A 115 -33.41 -2.84 13.82
C ILE A 115 -34.91 -3.11 13.84
N THR A 116 -35.35 -4.26 13.32
CA THR A 116 -36.78 -4.65 13.30
C THR A 116 -37.33 -4.93 14.71
N LEU A 117 -36.47 -5.45 15.60
CA LEU A 117 -36.87 -5.78 16.98
C LEU A 117 -36.72 -4.60 17.96
N ASP A 118 -36.04 -3.56 17.53
CA ASP A 118 -35.74 -2.38 18.35
C ASP A 118 -36.94 -1.42 18.47
N ILE A 119 -36.83 -0.41 19.32
CA ILE A 119 -37.78 0.69 19.38
C ILE A 119 -37.81 1.47 18.05
N PRO A 120 -38.96 1.94 17.59
CA PRO A 120 -39.14 2.47 16.23
C PRO A 120 -38.69 3.94 16.09
N PHE A 121 -37.43 4.24 16.30
CA PHE A 121 -36.89 5.57 16.06
C PHE A 121 -36.14 5.63 14.73
N LEU A 122 -36.19 6.75 14.04
CA LEU A 122 -35.52 7.05 12.76
C LEU A 122 -35.61 5.87 11.75
N ILE A 123 -36.79 5.25 11.67
CA ILE A 123 -37.00 3.98 10.94
C ILE A 123 -36.62 4.11 9.48
N GLU A 124 -37.01 5.20 8.82
CA GLU A 124 -36.74 5.38 7.39
C GLU A 124 -35.27 5.56 7.12
N GLU A 125 -34.54 6.32 7.96
CA GLU A 125 -33.11 6.49 7.84
C GLU A 125 -32.34 5.18 8.07
N ARG A 126 -32.75 4.42 9.08
CA ARG A 126 -32.12 3.13 9.40
C ARG A 126 -32.37 2.08 8.32
N LYS A 127 -33.58 2.04 7.72
CA LYS A 127 -33.89 1.18 6.58
C LYS A 127 -33.11 1.57 5.34
N LEU A 128 -33.01 2.86 5.03
CA LEU A 128 -32.22 3.34 3.89
C LEU A 128 -30.76 2.94 4.03
N ARG A 129 -30.17 3.08 5.22
CA ARG A 129 -28.80 2.64 5.51
C ARG A 129 -28.63 1.14 5.28
N LEU A 130 -29.59 0.30 5.67
CA LEU A 130 -29.54 -1.14 5.39
C LEU A 130 -29.57 -1.43 3.89
N GLN A 131 -30.41 -0.73 3.13
CA GLN A 131 -30.48 -0.86 1.67
C GLN A 131 -29.14 -0.47 1.01
N ASP A 132 -28.52 0.62 1.48
CA ASP A 132 -27.21 1.06 0.99
C ASP A 132 -26.11 0.02 1.29
N LEU A 133 -26.15 -0.61 2.46
CA LEU A 133 -25.21 -1.66 2.82
C LEU A 133 -25.41 -2.94 1.99
N ASP A 134 -26.65 -3.34 1.73
CA ASP A 134 -26.95 -4.48 0.87
C ASP A 134 -26.48 -4.23 -0.58
N ALA A 135 -26.73 -3.03 -1.10
CA ALA A 135 -26.23 -2.62 -2.41
C ALA A 135 -24.70 -2.59 -2.46
N LEU A 136 -24.05 -2.16 -1.37
CA LEU A 136 -22.59 -2.11 -1.27
C LEU A 136 -21.93 -3.49 -1.35
N ILE A 137 -22.53 -4.52 -0.76
CA ILE A 137 -21.99 -5.89 -0.74
C ILE A 137 -21.78 -6.43 -2.15
N VAL A 138 -22.70 -6.16 -3.07
CA VAL A 138 -22.67 -6.68 -4.44
C VAL A 138 -21.81 -5.86 -5.40
N ARG A 139 -21.32 -4.70 -5.00
CA ARG A 139 -20.48 -3.84 -5.84
C ARG A 139 -19.10 -4.46 -6.05
N ALA A 140 -18.69 -4.60 -7.32
CA ALA A 140 -17.38 -5.13 -7.69
C ALA A 140 -16.25 -4.07 -7.61
N ASP A 141 -16.60 -2.79 -7.69
CA ASP A 141 -15.66 -1.65 -7.65
C ASP A 141 -15.22 -1.26 -6.24
N VAL A 142 -15.74 -1.92 -5.20
CA VAL A 142 -15.44 -1.65 -3.79
C VAL A 142 -14.70 -2.83 -3.18
N THR A 143 -13.58 -2.55 -2.52
CA THR A 143 -12.78 -3.59 -1.86
C THR A 143 -13.51 -4.23 -0.68
N THR A 144 -13.20 -5.49 -0.37
CA THR A 144 -13.76 -6.23 0.76
C THR A 144 -13.52 -5.51 2.10
N ALA A 145 -12.34 -4.92 2.26
CA ALA A 145 -11.99 -4.15 3.46
C ALA A 145 -12.88 -2.90 3.62
N GLU A 146 -13.18 -2.19 2.54
CA GLU A 146 -14.07 -1.02 2.58
C GLU A 146 -15.53 -1.42 2.85
N LYS A 147 -16.00 -2.53 2.29
CA LYS A 147 -17.31 -3.11 2.61
C LYS A 147 -17.42 -3.43 4.11
N PHE A 148 -16.43 -4.11 4.67
CA PHE A 148 -16.37 -4.40 6.10
C PHE A 148 -16.38 -3.13 6.95
N ARG A 149 -15.56 -2.14 6.59
CA ARG A 149 -15.49 -0.85 7.30
C ARG A 149 -16.85 -0.16 7.36
N LYS A 150 -17.56 -0.10 6.24
CA LYS A 150 -18.90 0.54 6.15
C LYS A 150 -19.95 -0.19 6.98
N ILE A 151 -19.96 -1.51 6.95
CA ILE A 151 -20.85 -2.31 7.79
C ILE A 151 -20.53 -2.12 9.27
N PHE A 152 -19.25 -2.10 9.63
CA PHE A 152 -18.81 -1.89 11.00
C PHE A 152 -19.15 -0.48 11.53
N GLU A 153 -19.02 0.55 10.71
CA GLU A 153 -19.49 1.92 11.00
C GLU A 153 -20.99 1.94 11.33
N ALA A 154 -21.81 1.19 10.58
CA ALA A 154 -23.23 1.09 10.88
C ALA A 154 -23.50 0.42 12.22
N TYR A 155 -22.77 -0.63 12.58
CA TYR A 155 -22.85 -1.26 13.91
C TYR A 155 -22.44 -0.29 15.02
N GLN A 156 -21.37 0.48 14.82
CA GLN A 156 -20.94 1.49 15.80
C GLN A 156 -22.00 2.58 16.00
N LEU A 157 -22.62 3.02 14.92
CA LEU A 157 -23.69 4.01 15.00
C LEU A 157 -24.89 3.46 15.78
N GLU A 158 -25.29 2.22 15.50
CA GLU A 158 -26.35 1.56 16.26
C GLU A 158 -25.99 1.42 17.75
N ALA A 159 -24.75 1.04 18.07
CA ALA A 159 -24.31 1.00 19.45
C ALA A 159 -24.34 2.37 20.14
N ASN A 160 -24.01 3.43 19.41
CA ASN A 160 -24.05 4.81 19.93
C ASN A 160 -25.47 5.30 20.20
N PHE A 161 -26.46 4.87 19.42
CA PHE A 161 -27.86 5.18 19.72
C PHE A 161 -28.30 4.70 21.10
N GLY A 162 -27.71 3.65 21.63
CA GLY A 162 -27.99 3.18 23.00
C GLY A 162 -27.45 4.09 24.11
N LYS A 163 -26.51 4.98 23.81
CA LYS A 163 -25.82 5.83 24.78
C LYS A 163 -26.19 7.32 24.69
N THR A 164 -26.95 7.70 23.67
CA THR A 164 -27.25 9.10 23.37
C THR A 164 -28.70 9.42 23.65
N ILE A 165 -28.96 10.66 24.02
CA ILE A 165 -30.30 11.26 24.01
C ILE A 165 -30.44 12.11 22.76
N GLU A 166 -31.62 12.10 22.16
CA GLU A 166 -31.86 12.81 20.92
C GLU A 166 -33.29 13.27 20.85
N SER A 167 -33.51 14.43 20.21
CA SER A 167 -34.85 14.95 19.85
C SER A 167 -34.90 15.15 18.33
N TYR A 168 -36.01 14.82 17.73
CA TYR A 168 -36.29 15.05 16.32
C TYR A 168 -37.77 15.21 16.07
N GLN A 169 -38.14 15.85 14.96
CA GLN A 169 -39.52 16.03 14.55
C GLN A 169 -39.94 14.95 13.56
N GLY A 170 -41.19 14.59 13.60
CA GLY A 170 -41.78 13.64 12.67
C GLY A 170 -43.29 13.61 12.74
N PHE A 171 -43.88 12.64 12.06
CA PHE A 171 -45.31 12.43 12.05
C PHE A 171 -45.67 11.14 12.77
N LEU A 172 -46.76 11.17 13.49
CA LEU A 172 -47.33 10.02 14.18
C LEU A 172 -48.86 9.97 13.95
N THR A 173 -49.34 8.79 13.60
CA THR A 173 -50.77 8.55 13.52
C THR A 173 -51.38 8.38 14.92
N ILE A 174 -52.16 9.31 15.36
CA ILE A 174 -52.85 9.32 16.66
C ILE A 174 -54.33 9.35 16.41
N LYS A 175 -55.09 8.35 16.87
CA LYS A 175 -56.53 8.25 16.69
C LYS A 175 -56.99 8.51 15.22
N GLU A 176 -56.35 7.76 14.30
CA GLU A 176 -56.63 7.80 12.85
C GLU A 176 -56.28 9.13 12.14
N SER A 177 -55.65 10.07 12.81
CA SER A 177 -55.14 11.29 12.20
C SER A 177 -53.63 11.40 12.31
N GLU A 178 -52.96 11.77 11.21
CA GLU A 178 -51.52 12.04 11.19
C GLU A 178 -51.27 13.42 11.82
N LYS A 179 -50.38 13.45 12.81
CA LYS A 179 -50.02 14.67 13.54
C LYS A 179 -48.52 14.85 13.55
N ALA A 180 -48.09 16.09 13.42
CA ALA A 180 -46.68 16.44 13.68
C ALA A 180 -46.41 16.32 15.18
N VAL A 181 -45.30 15.67 15.52
CA VAL A 181 -44.88 15.46 16.91
C VAL A 181 -43.39 15.70 17.06
N ASP A 182 -43.00 16.11 18.25
CA ASP A 182 -41.60 16.13 18.69
C ASP A 182 -41.30 14.80 19.40
N TYR A 183 -40.34 14.05 18.88
CA TYR A 183 -39.89 12.81 19.49
C TYR A 183 -38.70 13.08 20.43
N PHE A 184 -38.70 12.41 21.57
CA PHE A 184 -37.57 12.32 22.48
C PHE A 184 -37.15 10.87 22.64
N ARG A 185 -35.89 10.60 22.35
CA ARG A 185 -35.28 9.26 22.51
C ARG A 185 -34.26 9.26 23.67
N LEU A 186 -34.44 8.37 24.60
CA LEU A 186 -33.53 8.11 25.72
C LEU A 186 -32.77 6.82 25.46
N GLY A 187 -31.68 6.87 24.72
CA GLY A 187 -30.96 5.69 24.30
C GLY A 187 -31.87 4.67 23.63
N ARG A 188 -31.88 3.42 24.14
CA ARG A 188 -32.84 2.35 23.80
C ARG A 188 -33.80 2.05 24.93
N LEU A 189 -33.78 2.86 25.99
CA LEU A 189 -34.63 2.66 27.15
C LEU A 189 -36.06 3.18 26.91
N GLY A 190 -36.21 4.22 26.09
CA GLY A 190 -37.54 4.79 25.84
C GLY A 190 -37.57 5.72 24.65
N LEU A 191 -38.72 5.72 23.99
CA LEU A 191 -39.07 6.64 22.93
C LEU A 191 -40.39 7.29 23.29
N TYR A 192 -40.42 8.61 23.30
CA TYR A 192 -41.53 9.44 23.74
C TYR A 192 -41.91 10.39 22.63
N TYR A 193 -43.17 10.78 22.59
CA TYR A 193 -43.61 11.83 21.69
C TYR A 193 -44.44 12.90 22.44
N ARG A 194 -44.44 14.10 21.91
CA ARG A 194 -45.20 15.23 22.33
C ARG A 194 -45.73 16.00 21.13
N THR A 195 -47.02 16.32 21.10
CA THR A 195 -47.55 17.27 20.10
C THR A 195 -47.07 18.69 20.42
N PRO A 196 -46.90 19.59 19.44
CA PRO A 196 -46.43 20.96 19.69
C PRO A 196 -47.31 21.78 20.66
N ASN A 197 -48.59 21.45 20.74
CA ASN A 197 -49.53 22.10 21.65
C ASN A 197 -49.57 21.45 23.06
N GLY A 198 -48.81 20.37 23.31
CA GLY A 198 -48.75 19.66 24.59
C GLY A 198 -50.00 18.87 24.97
N LYS A 199 -51.02 18.82 24.13
CA LYS A 199 -52.29 18.16 24.46
C LYS A 199 -52.24 16.65 24.38
N GLU A 200 -51.33 16.12 23.60
CA GLU A 200 -51.15 14.66 23.40
C GLU A 200 -49.68 14.30 23.55
N THR A 201 -49.46 13.42 24.50
CA THR A 201 -48.14 12.84 24.81
C THR A 201 -48.25 11.32 24.91
N GLY A 202 -47.13 10.66 24.84
CA GLY A 202 -47.11 9.22 25.05
C GLY A 202 -45.70 8.63 24.89
N TYR A 203 -45.66 7.33 25.02
CA TYR A 203 -44.39 6.59 24.94
C TYR A 203 -44.56 5.25 24.21
N TRP A 204 -43.49 4.76 23.65
CA TRP A 204 -43.47 3.46 23.02
C TRP A 204 -43.34 2.32 24.04
N ASN A 205 -44.27 1.39 23.99
CA ASN A 205 -44.23 0.20 24.83
C ASN A 205 -43.60 -0.96 24.05
N SER A 206 -42.35 -1.30 24.36
CA SER A 206 -41.57 -2.35 23.68
C SER A 206 -42.20 -3.75 23.82
N ASN A 207 -42.93 -4.05 24.88
CA ASN A 207 -43.56 -5.35 25.09
C ASN A 207 -44.79 -5.58 24.19
N SER A 208 -45.64 -4.57 24.06
CA SER A 208 -46.85 -4.63 23.20
C SER A 208 -46.56 -4.16 21.78
N GLN A 209 -45.36 -3.58 21.52
CA GLN A 209 -44.99 -2.93 20.27
C GLN A 209 -46.02 -1.91 19.79
N GLN A 210 -46.54 -1.09 20.72
CA GLN A 210 -47.56 -0.10 20.47
C GLN A 210 -47.29 1.20 21.22
N TRP A 211 -47.79 2.28 20.68
CA TRP A 211 -47.83 3.56 21.36
C TRP A 211 -48.85 3.57 22.50
N VAL A 212 -48.44 4.00 23.68
CA VAL A 212 -49.31 4.30 24.79
C VAL A 212 -49.55 5.80 24.82
N HIS A 213 -50.84 6.21 24.73
CA HIS A 213 -51.21 7.61 24.70
C HIS A 213 -51.68 8.05 26.11
N GLU A 214 -51.02 9.06 26.65
CA GLU A 214 -51.22 9.53 28.05
C GLU A 214 -51.92 10.90 28.11
N GLY A 215 -52.44 11.43 26.96
CA GLY A 215 -52.99 12.76 26.88
C GLY A 215 -51.94 13.83 27.20
N SER A 216 -52.23 14.72 28.13
CA SER A 216 -51.29 15.76 28.56
C SER A 216 -50.54 15.43 29.86
N SER A 217 -50.67 14.19 30.37
CA SER A 217 -50.12 13.83 31.71
C SER A 217 -48.59 13.85 31.77
N LEU A 218 -47.91 13.68 30.65
CA LEU A 218 -46.45 13.68 30.55
C LEU A 218 -45.89 14.93 29.84
N ASP A 219 -46.72 16.00 29.69
CA ASP A 219 -46.32 17.17 28.90
C ASP A 219 -45.09 17.87 29.47
N ASP A 220 -45.10 18.17 30.76
CA ASP A 220 -44.02 18.90 31.43
C ASP A 220 -42.70 18.08 31.44
N GLU A 221 -42.80 16.76 31.72
CA GLU A 221 -41.64 15.88 31.78
C GLU A 221 -41.00 15.68 30.39
N ILE A 222 -41.82 15.44 29.36
CA ILE A 222 -41.31 15.26 28.00
C ILE A 222 -40.77 16.58 27.45
N LYS A 223 -41.43 17.72 27.76
CA LYS A 223 -40.92 19.04 27.40
C LYS A 223 -39.55 19.32 28.03
N ALA A 224 -39.40 19.07 29.31
CA ALA A 224 -38.12 19.23 30.01
C ALA A 224 -37.04 18.32 29.39
N ALA A 225 -37.41 17.09 29.00
CA ALA A 225 -36.50 16.16 28.32
C ALA A 225 -36.07 16.68 26.92
N LEU A 226 -37.00 17.22 26.14
CA LEU A 226 -36.75 17.85 24.85
C LEU A 226 -35.83 19.08 24.98
N ASP A 227 -36.08 19.94 25.97
CA ASP A 227 -35.24 21.12 26.23
C ASP A 227 -33.80 20.74 26.57
N ILE A 228 -33.60 19.66 27.35
CA ILE A 228 -32.25 19.12 27.66
C ILE A 228 -31.60 18.53 26.38
N ALA A 229 -32.32 17.73 25.60
CA ALA A 229 -31.81 17.13 24.37
C ALA A 229 -31.42 18.21 23.34
N ASN A 230 -32.19 19.30 23.27
CA ASN A 230 -31.93 20.46 22.41
C ASN A 230 -30.89 21.44 23.01
N ARG A 231 -30.34 21.16 24.18
CA ARG A 231 -29.38 22.02 24.92
C ARG A 231 -29.94 23.39 25.28
N GLN A 232 -31.27 23.51 25.43
CA GLN A 232 -31.95 24.72 25.85
C GLN A 232 -32.02 24.81 27.40
N SER A 233 -31.82 23.68 28.08
CA SER A 233 -31.82 23.59 29.55
C SER A 233 -30.61 22.76 30.04
N PRO A 234 -30.04 23.06 31.20
CA PRO A 234 -28.99 22.24 31.79
C PRO A 234 -29.52 20.83 32.15
N PRO A 235 -28.66 19.80 32.14
CA PRO A 235 -29.04 18.45 32.55
C PRO A 235 -29.69 18.45 33.96
N ASN A 236 -30.85 17.82 34.09
CA ASN A 236 -31.58 17.68 35.33
C ASN A 236 -32.24 16.29 35.39
N PHE A 237 -32.76 15.93 36.56
CA PHE A 237 -33.53 14.70 36.73
C PHE A 237 -34.88 14.81 36.01
N ILE A 238 -35.17 13.79 35.20
CA ILE A 238 -36.42 13.68 34.46
C ILE A 238 -37.12 12.40 34.94
N LYS A 239 -38.43 12.51 35.22
CA LYS A 239 -39.28 11.38 35.61
C LYS A 239 -40.06 10.91 34.37
N LEU A 240 -39.57 9.94 33.67
CA LEU A 240 -40.23 9.35 32.51
C LEU A 240 -40.63 7.89 32.76
N PRO A 241 -41.75 7.40 32.25
CA PRO A 241 -42.11 6.01 32.36
C PRO A 241 -41.14 5.14 31.57
N VAL A 242 -40.26 4.47 32.26
CA VAL A 242 -39.37 3.46 31.72
C VAL A 242 -39.83 2.09 32.24
N LYS A 243 -40.20 1.19 31.36
CA LYS A 243 -40.52 -0.16 31.79
C LYS A 243 -39.23 -0.92 32.03
N PRO A 244 -39.09 -1.62 33.20
CA PRO A 244 -37.99 -2.51 33.43
C PRO A 244 -38.00 -3.62 32.37
N LEU A 245 -36.84 -3.94 31.85
CA LEU A 245 -36.63 -5.17 31.06
C LEU A 245 -37.04 -6.32 31.98
N VAL A 246 -38.13 -7.01 31.67
CA VAL A 246 -38.49 -8.25 32.34
C VAL A 246 -37.46 -9.29 31.86
N ASN A 247 -36.67 -9.80 32.84
CA ASN A 247 -35.79 -10.95 32.62
C ASN A 247 -36.59 -12.19 32.27
#